data_099a3d011b9e6f8c1faf30a79382d6ee
#
_entry.id   099a3d011b9e6f8c1faf30a79382d6ee
#
_cell.length_a   1.000
_cell.length_b   1.000
_cell.length_c   1.000
_cell.angle_alpha   90.00
_cell.angle_beta   90.00
_cell.angle_gamma   90.00
#
_symmetry.space_group_name_H-M   'P 1'
#
loop_
_entity.id
_entity.type
_entity.pdbx_description
1 polymer ?
#
loop_
_entity_poly.entity_id
_entity_poly.type
_entity_poly.pdbx_seq_one_letter_code
_entity_poly.pdbx_strand_id
1 'polypeptide(L)'
;LATLTGAAAAITGALGGALMGTDTKYRPTLMACGNETYERLWEIPYWREYADMLKSDIADLKNIGGAVGGSATAGKFLEHFTDYPWLHLDIAGPAILKDDEPYKLKGASGVGVRLLYAFTKKFAELN
;
A
#
# COMPACT_ATOMS: atom_id res chain seq x y z
N LEU A 1 -2.88 -2.72 5.43
CA LEU A 1 -2.56 -3.51 4.25
C LEU A 1 -3.85 -4.05 3.65
N ALA A 2 -4.10 -3.77 2.38
CA ALA A 2 -5.29 -4.22 1.65
C ALA A 2 -5.10 -4.15 0.13
N THR A 3 -6.01 -4.78 -0.61
CA THR A 3 -6.14 -4.60 -2.06
C THR A 3 -7.07 -3.41 -2.29
N LEU A 4 -6.53 -2.21 -2.50
CA LEU A 4 -7.34 -1.01 -2.69
C LEU A 4 -7.82 -0.87 -4.14
N THR A 5 -6.90 -0.85 -5.09
CA THR A 5 -7.23 -0.53 -6.48
C THR A 5 -6.39 -1.30 -7.48
N GLY A 6 -6.96 -1.52 -8.68
CA GLY A 6 -6.21 -1.99 -9.82
C GLY A 6 -5.13 -1.00 -10.31
N ALA A 7 -5.17 0.26 -9.88
CA ALA A 7 -4.19 1.28 -10.26
C ALA A 7 -2.78 0.93 -9.76
N ALA A 8 -2.64 0.46 -8.52
CA ALA A 8 -1.36 -0.03 -8.02
C ALA A 8 -0.87 -1.25 -8.82
N ALA A 9 -1.77 -2.20 -9.07
CA ALA A 9 -1.44 -3.39 -9.87
C ALA A 9 -1.02 -3.06 -11.31
N ALA A 10 -1.58 -2.01 -11.90
CA ALA A 10 -1.18 -1.55 -13.25
C ALA A 10 0.27 -1.03 -13.29
N ILE A 11 0.80 -0.54 -12.16
CA ILE A 11 2.17 -0.03 -12.07
C ILE A 11 3.16 -1.14 -11.71
N THR A 12 2.86 -1.91 -10.65
CA THR A 12 3.80 -2.88 -10.07
C THR A 12 3.58 -4.31 -10.54
N GLY A 13 2.43 -4.60 -11.15
CA GLY A 13 2.03 -5.96 -11.47
C GLY A 13 1.98 -6.83 -10.22
N ALA A 14 2.33 -8.11 -10.37
CA ALA A 14 2.46 -9.05 -9.25
C ALA A 14 3.80 -8.93 -8.50
N LEU A 15 4.72 -8.06 -8.95
CA LEU A 15 6.09 -8.00 -8.47
C LEU A 15 6.28 -7.19 -7.20
N GLY A 16 5.30 -6.39 -6.80
CA GLY A 16 5.38 -5.57 -5.60
C GLY A 16 4.07 -4.89 -5.24
N GLY A 17 3.98 -4.43 -4.00
CA GLY A 17 2.89 -3.58 -3.53
C GLY A 17 3.21 -2.09 -3.65
N ALA A 18 2.20 -1.23 -3.60
CA ALA A 18 2.41 0.20 -3.49
C ALA A 18 2.39 0.64 -2.03
N LEU A 19 3.35 1.50 -1.66
CA LEU A 19 3.45 2.08 -0.31
C LEU A 19 3.05 3.55 -0.36
N MET A 20 2.23 3.96 0.58
CA MET A 20 1.82 5.34 0.80
C MET A 20 1.53 5.61 2.28
N GLY A 21 1.35 6.87 2.65
CA GLY A 21 0.96 7.24 4.01
C GLY A 21 1.67 8.49 4.51
N THR A 22 1.46 8.82 5.78
CA THR A 22 1.97 10.04 6.41
C THR A 22 3.21 9.82 7.28
N ASP A 23 3.48 8.58 7.69
CA ASP A 23 4.67 8.27 8.47
C ASP A 23 5.94 8.33 7.61
N THR A 24 6.87 9.18 7.98
CA THR A 24 8.18 9.31 7.33
C THR A 24 9.30 8.61 8.11
N LYS A 25 9.10 8.34 9.40
CA LYS A 25 10.12 7.76 10.28
C LYS A 25 10.38 6.28 9.96
N TYR A 26 9.30 5.50 9.85
CA TYR A 26 9.41 4.05 9.68
C TYR A 26 9.32 3.57 8.23
N ARG A 27 8.98 4.46 7.29
CA ARG A 27 8.89 4.16 5.87
C ARG A 27 10.18 3.52 5.30
N PRO A 28 11.38 4.07 5.54
CA PRO A 28 12.62 3.45 5.04
C PRO A 28 12.84 2.04 5.59
N THR A 29 12.53 1.82 6.87
CA THR A 29 12.65 0.50 7.51
C THR A 29 11.69 -0.51 6.87
N LEU A 30 10.44 -0.10 6.61
CA LEU A 30 9.46 -0.96 5.95
C LEU A 30 9.88 -1.32 4.51
N MET A 31 10.41 -0.36 3.76
CA MET A 31 10.95 -0.58 2.42
C MET A 31 12.14 -1.56 2.43
N ALA A 32 13.06 -1.40 3.39
CA ALA A 32 14.19 -2.31 3.57
C ALA A 32 13.71 -3.74 3.88
N CYS A 33 12.75 -3.90 4.79
CA CYS A 33 12.15 -5.20 5.09
C CYS A 33 11.49 -5.83 3.85
N GLY A 34 10.83 -5.03 3.02
CA GLY A 34 10.26 -5.50 1.75
C GLY A 34 11.31 -6.08 0.80
N ASN A 35 12.46 -5.43 0.69
CA ASN A 35 13.58 -5.92 -0.12
C ASN A 35 14.20 -7.20 0.46
N GLU A 36 14.44 -7.25 1.77
CA GLU A 36 15.01 -8.41 2.46
C GLU A 36 14.12 -9.65 2.35
N THR A 37 12.82 -9.49 2.42
CA THR A 37 11.85 -10.60 2.37
C THR A 37 11.37 -10.93 0.97
N TYR A 38 11.81 -10.18 -0.03
CA TYR A 38 11.34 -10.25 -1.41
C TYR A 38 9.82 -10.01 -1.55
N GLU A 39 9.23 -9.24 -0.62
CA GLU A 39 7.88 -8.68 -0.67
C GLU A 39 7.98 -7.18 -0.90
N ARG A 40 8.51 -6.84 -2.09
CA ARG A 40 8.95 -5.50 -2.45
C ARG A 40 7.82 -4.49 -2.49
N LEU A 41 8.16 -3.26 -2.15
CA LEU A 41 7.25 -2.13 -2.14
C LEU A 41 7.75 -1.04 -3.08
N TRP A 42 6.84 -0.35 -3.73
CA TRP A 42 7.10 0.87 -4.46
C TRP A 42 6.38 2.02 -3.78
N GLU A 43 7.14 3.02 -3.33
CA GLU A 43 6.58 4.25 -2.81
C GLU A 43 5.96 5.06 -3.95
N ILE A 44 4.66 5.34 -3.83
CA ILE A 44 3.95 6.19 -4.79
C ILE A 44 3.88 7.63 -4.28
N PRO A 45 3.79 8.64 -5.17
CA PRO A 45 3.52 10.02 -4.78
C PRO A 45 2.25 10.10 -3.93
N TYR A 46 2.34 10.79 -2.78
CA TYR A 46 1.24 10.88 -1.83
C TYR A 46 1.01 12.35 -1.42
N TRP A 47 0.78 13.19 -2.42
CA TRP A 47 0.63 14.63 -2.26
C TRP A 47 -0.73 15.00 -1.68
N ARG A 48 -0.79 16.17 -1.03
CA ARG A 48 -2.00 16.69 -0.39
C ARG A 48 -3.15 16.86 -1.38
N GLU A 49 -2.84 17.26 -2.60
CA GLU A 49 -3.79 17.53 -3.68
C GLU A 49 -4.68 16.33 -4.04
N TYR A 50 -4.23 15.11 -3.80
CA TYR A 50 -5.08 13.93 -3.96
C TYR A 50 -6.29 13.90 -3.02
N ALA A 51 -6.22 14.58 -1.86
CA ALA A 51 -7.37 14.73 -0.96
C ALA A 51 -8.43 15.66 -1.54
N ASP A 52 -8.03 16.68 -2.32
CA ASP A 52 -8.96 17.60 -2.96
C ASP A 52 -9.87 16.91 -3.99
N MET A 53 -9.41 15.83 -4.59
CA MET A 53 -10.18 15.01 -5.54
C MET A 53 -11.35 14.26 -4.88
N LEU A 54 -11.34 14.15 -3.54
CA LEU A 54 -12.39 13.50 -2.76
C LEU A 54 -13.44 14.46 -2.21
N LYS A 55 -13.30 15.77 -2.45
CA LYS A 55 -14.27 16.76 -2.01
C LYS A 55 -15.63 16.53 -2.68
N SER A 56 -16.71 16.68 -1.91
CA SER A 56 -18.09 16.52 -2.35
C SER A 56 -18.91 17.72 -1.93
N ASP A 57 -19.90 18.09 -2.74
CA ASP A 57 -20.86 19.17 -2.41
C ASP A 57 -22.07 18.64 -1.63
N ILE A 58 -22.23 17.30 -1.55
CA ILE A 58 -23.43 16.66 -0.99
C ILE A 58 -23.12 15.60 0.07
N ALA A 59 -21.86 15.23 0.27
CA ALA A 59 -21.40 14.24 1.25
C ALA A 59 -20.10 14.72 1.90
N ASP A 60 -19.69 14.09 3.00
CA ASP A 60 -18.43 14.41 3.66
C ASP A 60 -17.23 14.15 2.74
N LEU A 61 -17.29 13.05 1.99
CA LEU A 61 -16.29 12.66 1.00
C LEU A 61 -16.91 11.89 -0.17
N LYS A 62 -16.28 11.96 -1.34
CA LYS A 62 -16.52 11.02 -2.43
C LYS A 62 -15.85 9.69 -2.13
N ASN A 63 -16.48 8.58 -2.51
CA ASN A 63 -15.89 7.24 -2.40
C ASN A 63 -14.74 7.03 -3.39
N ILE A 64 -14.73 7.75 -4.53
CA ILE A 64 -13.77 7.61 -5.62
C ILE A 64 -13.33 8.99 -6.05
N GLY A 65 -12.02 9.21 -6.13
CA GLY A 65 -11.42 10.49 -6.52
C GLY A 65 -11.41 10.78 -8.03
N GLY A 66 -11.87 9.84 -8.86
CA GLY A 66 -11.89 9.98 -10.32
C GLY A 66 -11.08 8.91 -11.05
N ALA A 67 -10.84 9.13 -12.35
CA ALA A 67 -10.19 8.14 -13.22
C ALA A 67 -8.66 8.06 -13.05
N VAL A 68 -8.03 9.04 -12.42
CA VAL A 68 -6.57 9.15 -12.29
C VAL A 68 -6.14 9.14 -10.82
N GLY A 69 -4.92 8.72 -10.55
CA GLY A 69 -4.37 8.70 -9.19
C GLY A 69 -5.10 7.75 -8.23
N GLY A 70 -5.77 6.72 -8.73
CA GLY A 70 -6.71 5.89 -7.98
C GLY A 70 -6.14 5.30 -6.69
N SER A 71 -4.89 4.82 -6.69
CA SER A 71 -4.27 4.29 -5.47
C SER A 71 -4.00 5.39 -4.44
N ALA A 72 -3.50 6.55 -4.88
CA ALA A 72 -3.25 7.69 -3.99
C ALA A 72 -4.54 8.28 -3.41
N THR A 73 -5.59 8.44 -4.23
CA THR A 73 -6.89 8.94 -3.76
C THR A 73 -7.57 7.95 -2.82
N ALA A 74 -7.49 6.65 -3.09
CA ALA A 74 -7.99 5.62 -2.17
C ALA A 74 -7.22 5.63 -0.82
N GLY A 75 -5.91 5.86 -0.86
CA GLY A 75 -5.11 6.10 0.34
C GLY A 75 -5.60 7.34 1.10
N LYS A 76 -5.83 8.46 0.42
CA LYS A 76 -6.37 9.69 1.04
C LYS A 76 -7.76 9.49 1.64
N PHE A 77 -8.59 8.67 1.01
CA PHE A 77 -9.87 8.29 1.60
C PHE A 77 -9.69 7.59 2.95
N LEU A 78 -8.77 6.63 3.04
CA LEU A 78 -8.48 5.94 4.31
C LEU A 78 -7.82 6.88 5.34
N GLU A 79 -6.93 7.77 4.91
CA GLU A 79 -6.29 8.76 5.78
C GLU A 79 -7.31 9.65 6.50
N HIS A 80 -8.43 9.96 5.86
CA HIS A 80 -9.50 10.77 6.46
C HIS A 80 -10.01 10.18 7.80
N PHE A 81 -9.90 8.89 7.99
CA PHE A 81 -10.35 8.18 9.20
C PHE A 81 -9.23 7.92 10.20
N THR A 82 -8.05 8.51 10.00
CA THR A 82 -6.90 8.36 10.90
C THR A 82 -6.38 9.72 11.33
N ASP A 83 -6.03 9.87 12.61
CA ASP A 83 -5.46 11.08 13.21
C ASP A 83 -4.04 10.88 13.75
N TYR A 84 -3.40 9.77 13.38
CA TYR A 84 -2.03 9.41 13.75
C TYR A 84 -1.18 9.09 12.51
N PRO A 85 0.17 9.15 12.60
CA PRO A 85 1.04 8.73 11.50
C PRO A 85 0.79 7.29 11.09
N TRP A 86 0.66 7.03 9.80
CA TRP A 86 0.32 5.71 9.29
C TRP A 86 1.00 5.40 7.96
N LEU A 87 1.09 4.12 7.65
CA LEU A 87 1.54 3.61 6.36
C LEU A 87 0.51 2.64 5.82
N HIS A 88 0.23 2.74 4.53
CA HIS A 88 -0.66 1.84 3.81
C HIS A 88 0.11 1.06 2.74
N LEU A 89 -0.17 -0.23 2.66
CA LEU A 89 0.31 -1.12 1.62
C LEU A 89 -0.86 -1.53 0.74
N ASP A 90 -0.89 -1.04 -0.50
CA ASP A 90 -1.82 -1.53 -1.52
C ASP A 90 -1.21 -2.74 -2.22
N ILE A 91 -1.77 -3.90 -1.93
CA ILE A 91 -1.29 -5.20 -2.42
C ILE A 91 -2.14 -5.78 -3.55
N ALA A 92 -2.90 -4.95 -4.25
CA ALA A 92 -3.79 -5.41 -5.33
C ALA A 92 -3.05 -6.24 -6.40
N GLY A 93 -1.79 -5.90 -6.69
CA GLY A 93 -0.98 -6.64 -7.65
C GLY A 93 -0.52 -8.02 -7.15
N PRO A 94 0.24 -8.07 -6.04
CA PRO A 94 0.88 -9.30 -5.59
C PRO A 94 -0.01 -10.23 -4.74
N ALA A 95 -1.25 -9.83 -4.41
CA ALA A 95 -2.11 -10.61 -3.50
C ALA A 95 -2.56 -11.95 -4.07
N ILE A 96 -2.85 -11.99 -5.37
CA ILE A 96 -3.35 -13.18 -6.06
C ILE A 96 -2.47 -13.48 -7.27
N LEU A 97 -1.85 -14.64 -7.27
CA LEU A 97 -1.04 -15.13 -8.38
C LEU A 97 -1.93 -15.83 -9.41
N LYS A 98 -1.71 -15.51 -10.68
CA LYS A 98 -2.43 -16.14 -11.81
C LYS A 98 -1.86 -17.51 -12.16
N ASP A 99 -0.57 -17.69 -11.95
CA ASP A 99 0.20 -18.88 -12.31
C ASP A 99 1.14 -19.25 -11.14
N ASP A 100 1.66 -20.47 -11.17
CA ASP A 100 2.66 -20.93 -10.22
C ASP A 100 3.99 -20.19 -10.40
N GLU A 101 4.60 -19.81 -9.30
CA GLU A 101 5.98 -19.31 -9.22
C GLU A 101 6.88 -20.35 -8.55
N PRO A 102 8.23 -20.25 -8.63
CA PRO A 102 9.14 -21.27 -8.12
C PRO A 102 8.90 -21.70 -6.66
N TYR A 103 8.34 -20.84 -5.82
CA TYR A 103 8.10 -21.10 -4.39
C TYR A 103 6.72 -20.64 -3.92
N LYS A 104 5.83 -20.25 -4.82
CA LYS A 104 4.46 -19.83 -4.53
C LYS A 104 3.50 -20.48 -5.51
N LEU A 105 2.45 -21.07 -5.01
CA LEU A 105 1.40 -21.64 -5.84
C LEU A 105 0.42 -20.57 -6.31
N LYS A 106 -0.21 -20.83 -7.44
CA LYS A 106 -1.35 -20.07 -7.94
C LYS A 106 -2.41 -19.85 -6.85
N GLY A 107 -2.96 -18.65 -6.80
CA GLY A 107 -3.96 -18.27 -5.79
C GLY A 107 -3.42 -17.23 -4.81
N ALA A 108 -3.85 -17.25 -3.59
CA ALA A 108 -3.44 -16.30 -2.56
C ALA A 108 -1.93 -16.44 -2.25
N SER A 109 -1.19 -15.34 -2.43
CA SER A 109 0.28 -15.35 -2.29
C SER A 109 0.77 -15.30 -0.85
N GLY A 110 -0.07 -14.85 0.11
CA GLY A 110 0.34 -14.55 1.46
C GLY A 110 1.24 -13.32 1.58
N VAL A 111 1.28 -12.45 0.56
CA VAL A 111 2.09 -11.22 0.55
C VAL A 111 1.79 -10.35 1.78
N GLY A 112 2.82 -9.81 2.38
CA GLY A 112 2.79 -9.02 3.60
C GLY A 112 3.12 -9.81 4.87
N VAL A 113 2.97 -11.11 4.89
CA VAL A 113 3.24 -11.91 6.11
C VAL A 113 4.72 -11.83 6.50
N ARG A 114 5.64 -12.11 5.60
CA ARG A 114 7.08 -12.06 5.87
C ARG A 114 7.55 -10.63 6.09
N LEU A 115 7.07 -9.70 5.27
CA LEU A 115 7.37 -8.28 5.38
C LEU A 115 6.98 -7.72 6.74
N LEU A 116 5.73 -7.94 7.17
CA LEU A 116 5.25 -7.42 8.44
C LEU A 116 5.92 -8.09 9.63
N TYR A 117 6.22 -9.37 9.56
CA TYR A 117 7.01 -10.06 10.58
C TYR A 117 8.41 -9.42 10.73
N ALA A 118 9.12 -9.24 9.62
CA ALA A 118 10.45 -8.62 9.62
C ALA A 118 10.38 -7.16 10.12
N PHE A 119 9.39 -6.42 9.67
CA PHE A 119 9.18 -5.03 10.11
C PHE A 119 8.88 -4.93 11.60
N THR A 120 7.97 -5.75 12.13
CA THR A 120 7.60 -5.74 13.55
C THR A 120 8.81 -6.07 14.43
N LYS A 121 9.64 -7.00 14.01
CA LYS A 121 10.88 -7.34 14.70
C LYS A 121 11.83 -6.15 14.78
N LYS A 122 12.11 -5.49 13.64
CA LYS A 122 12.95 -4.28 13.61
C LYS A 122 12.33 -3.11 14.36
N PHE A 123 11.02 -2.95 14.27
CA PHE A 123 10.29 -1.91 15.02
C PHE A 123 10.48 -2.06 16.53
N ALA A 124 10.42 -3.29 17.05
CA ALA A 124 10.65 -3.57 18.48
C ALA A 124 12.10 -3.31 18.91
N GLU A 125 13.08 -3.42 18.00
CA GLU A 125 14.49 -3.13 18.28
C GLU A 125 14.78 -1.61 18.27
N LEU A 126 13.95 -0.80 17.62
CA LEU A 126 14.11 0.65 17.46
C LEU A 126 13.41 1.48 18.55
N ASN A 127 12.58 0.86 19.39
CA ASN A 127 11.81 1.49 20.47
C ASN A 127 12.03 0.78 21.79
#